data_f57060554c03981921f70a0560907938
#
_entry.id   f57060554c03981921f70a0560907938
#
_cell.length_a   1.000
_cell.length_b   1.000
_cell.length_c   1.000
_cell.angle_alpha   90.00
_cell.angle_beta   90.00
_cell.angle_gamma   90.00
#
_symmetry.space_group_name_H-M   'P 1'
#
loop_
_entity.id
_entity.type
_entity.pdbx_description
1 polymer ?
#
loop_
_entity_poly.entity_id
_entity_poly.type
_entity_poly.pdbx_seq_one_letter_code
_entity_poly.pdbx_strand_id
1 'polypeptide(L)'
;MGWQDTEAQITITERNGRSLSQTSDALDGHLSSTQEVWGRGQTWRLTDLWIKKKFMDQKLDIKVGRFGEGEDFNSFDCDFQNLALCGSQVGNWVGDQWYNWPVSQWAARVKYNLRPDLYAQVGVYEYNPENLERGKGWNLSTDGSQGAIIPAEVVWQPAVGINKLPGEYRAGYYYSSADATDIQNPQQTSHKQGGWVVAK
;
A
#
# COMPACT_ATOMS: atom_id res chain seq x y z
N MET A 1 29.42 -10.29 -11.51
CA MET A 1 29.26 -8.88 -11.08
C MET A 1 27.81 -8.45 -11.25
N GLY A 2 27.22 -7.85 -10.26
CA GLY A 2 26.02 -7.01 -10.45
C GLY A 2 24.71 -7.49 -9.89
N TRP A 3 24.43 -8.78 -9.74
CA TRP A 3 23.13 -9.29 -9.31
C TRP A 3 23.08 -9.78 -7.85
N GLN A 4 24.17 -9.66 -7.11
CA GLN A 4 24.16 -9.93 -5.66
C GLN A 4 23.27 -8.91 -4.96
N ASP A 5 22.51 -9.37 -3.97
CA ASP A 5 21.56 -8.55 -3.20
C ASP A 5 20.49 -7.86 -4.06
N THR A 6 20.15 -8.46 -5.21
CA THR A 6 19.14 -7.95 -6.12
C THR A 6 17.98 -8.96 -6.22
N GLU A 7 16.76 -8.46 -6.11
CA GLU A 7 15.53 -9.21 -6.27
C GLU A 7 14.66 -8.53 -7.33
N ALA A 8 13.92 -9.31 -8.10
CA ALA A 8 12.92 -8.80 -9.04
C ALA A 8 11.65 -9.63 -8.90
N GLN A 9 10.51 -9.01 -9.09
CA GLN A 9 9.21 -9.67 -9.01
C GLN A 9 8.31 -9.24 -10.15
N ILE A 10 7.56 -10.22 -10.66
CA ILE A 10 6.41 -10.01 -11.54
C ILE A 10 5.26 -10.79 -10.94
N THR A 11 4.15 -10.10 -10.64
CA THR A 11 2.94 -10.72 -10.13
C THR A 11 1.76 -10.34 -11.01
N ILE A 12 1.03 -11.33 -11.45
CA ILE A 12 -0.21 -11.16 -12.20
C ILE A 12 -1.33 -11.74 -11.34
N THR A 13 -2.38 -10.96 -11.14
CA THR A 13 -3.54 -11.41 -10.37
C THR A 13 -4.79 -11.40 -11.22
N GLU A 14 -5.65 -12.36 -10.97
CA GLU A 14 -7.01 -12.36 -11.48
C GLU A 14 -7.98 -12.32 -10.31
N ARG A 15 -8.97 -11.44 -10.40
CA ARG A 15 -10.15 -11.48 -9.55
C ARG A 15 -11.37 -11.73 -10.40
N ASN A 16 -12.15 -12.72 -10.01
CA ASN A 16 -13.38 -13.10 -10.70
C ASN A 16 -14.38 -13.64 -9.68
N GLY A 17 -15.67 -13.52 -10.00
CA GLY A 17 -16.74 -14.04 -9.14
C GLY A 17 -17.76 -12.99 -8.70
N ARG A 18 -18.56 -13.36 -7.69
CA ARG A 18 -19.62 -12.52 -7.13
C ARG A 18 -19.29 -12.18 -5.69
N SER A 19 -19.72 -11.01 -5.25
CA SER A 19 -19.62 -10.59 -3.86
C SER A 19 -20.81 -11.11 -3.05
N LEU A 20 -20.52 -11.89 -2.02
CA LEU A 20 -21.55 -12.29 -1.07
C LEU A 20 -22.07 -11.08 -0.29
N SER A 21 -21.21 -10.14 0.06
CA SER A 21 -21.62 -8.90 0.74
C SER A 21 -22.63 -8.11 -0.08
N GLN A 22 -22.38 -7.92 -1.39
CA GLN A 22 -23.34 -7.23 -2.26
C GLN A 22 -24.65 -8.00 -2.42
N THR A 23 -24.62 -9.32 -2.40
CA THR A 23 -25.82 -10.13 -2.44
C THR A 23 -26.62 -10.00 -1.14
N SER A 24 -25.94 -9.98 0.00
CA SER A 24 -26.57 -9.78 1.31
C SER A 24 -27.16 -8.39 1.47
N ASP A 25 -26.52 -7.34 0.95
CA ASP A 25 -27.05 -5.97 0.97
C ASP A 25 -28.40 -5.84 0.26
N ALA A 26 -28.58 -6.60 -0.81
CA ALA A 26 -29.84 -6.63 -1.55
C ALA A 26 -30.98 -7.34 -0.78
N LEU A 27 -30.66 -8.11 0.27
CA LEU A 27 -31.62 -8.87 1.09
C LEU A 27 -31.82 -8.21 2.46
N ASP A 28 -30.79 -8.24 3.31
CA ASP A 28 -30.90 -7.83 4.72
C ASP A 28 -29.70 -6.99 5.20
N GLY A 29 -28.74 -6.67 4.32
CA GLY A 29 -27.52 -5.96 4.64
C GLY A 29 -26.43 -6.86 5.25
N HIS A 30 -25.28 -6.25 5.61
CA HIS A 30 -24.18 -6.91 6.30
C HIS A 30 -23.43 -5.92 7.19
N LEU A 31 -22.82 -6.42 8.26
CA LEU A 31 -22.05 -5.60 9.20
C LEU A 31 -20.60 -5.39 8.76
N SER A 32 -20.05 -6.30 7.98
CA SER A 32 -18.67 -6.20 7.47
C SER A 32 -18.53 -6.99 6.16
N SER A 33 -17.52 -6.63 5.36
CA SER A 33 -17.18 -7.39 4.15
C SER A 33 -16.82 -8.83 4.51
N THR A 34 -17.45 -9.79 3.83
CA THR A 34 -17.18 -11.22 4.00
C THR A 34 -16.11 -11.75 3.04
N GLN A 35 -15.69 -10.92 2.08
CA GLN A 35 -14.73 -11.31 1.03
C GLN A 35 -13.68 -10.22 0.84
N GLU A 36 -12.48 -10.45 1.38
CA GLU A 36 -11.34 -9.53 1.27
C GLU A 36 -10.80 -9.43 -0.16
N VAL A 37 -10.93 -10.51 -0.93
CA VAL A 37 -10.33 -10.58 -2.27
C VAL A 37 -11.25 -10.15 -3.40
N TRP A 38 -12.48 -9.72 -3.09
CA TRP A 38 -13.40 -9.20 -4.09
C TRP A 38 -13.19 -7.70 -4.32
N GLY A 39 -13.43 -7.25 -5.53
CA GLY A 39 -13.35 -5.82 -5.88
C GLY A 39 -12.16 -5.48 -6.77
N ARG A 40 -11.90 -4.19 -6.89
CA ARG A 40 -10.86 -3.64 -7.78
C ARG A 40 -11.03 -4.05 -9.25
N GLY A 41 -12.30 -4.08 -9.72
CA GLY A 41 -12.69 -4.25 -11.12
C GLY A 41 -12.90 -5.69 -11.57
N GLN A 42 -12.71 -6.70 -10.74
CA GLN A 42 -12.90 -8.12 -11.10
C GLN A 42 -12.26 -8.45 -12.46
N THR A 43 -10.94 -8.28 -12.54
CA THR A 43 -10.16 -8.34 -13.78
C THR A 43 -8.75 -8.84 -13.53
N TRP A 44 -8.04 -9.11 -14.63
CA TRP A 44 -6.61 -9.35 -14.61
C TRP A 44 -5.83 -8.05 -14.36
N ARG A 45 -4.80 -8.11 -13.51
CA ARG A 45 -3.92 -6.97 -13.21
C ARG A 45 -2.45 -7.39 -13.14
N LEU A 46 -1.60 -6.53 -13.67
CA LEU A 46 -0.18 -6.53 -13.34
C LEU A 46 -0.04 -5.89 -11.95
N THR A 47 0.06 -6.74 -10.94
CA THR A 47 0.08 -6.32 -9.53
C THR A 47 1.46 -5.89 -9.09
N ASP A 48 2.49 -6.59 -9.54
CA ASP A 48 3.88 -6.25 -9.30
C ASP A 48 4.70 -6.33 -10.57
N LEU A 49 5.58 -5.38 -10.74
CA LEU A 49 6.68 -5.39 -11.69
C LEU A 49 7.78 -4.50 -11.12
N TRP A 50 8.64 -5.05 -10.30
CA TRP A 50 9.66 -4.27 -9.64
C TRP A 50 11.02 -4.96 -9.57
N ILE A 51 12.04 -4.15 -9.37
CA ILE A 51 13.38 -4.57 -9.00
C ILE A 51 13.75 -3.90 -7.67
N LYS A 52 14.41 -4.66 -6.80
CA LYS A 52 14.90 -4.21 -5.50
C LYS A 52 16.36 -4.58 -5.38
N LYS A 53 17.16 -3.65 -4.89
CA LYS A 53 18.58 -3.87 -4.66
C LYS A 53 19.00 -3.33 -3.30
N LYS A 54 19.83 -4.12 -2.60
CA LYS A 54 20.44 -3.73 -1.34
C LYS A 54 21.88 -3.27 -1.56
N PHE A 55 22.29 -2.28 -0.80
CA PHE A 55 23.61 -1.66 -0.82
C PHE A 55 24.15 -1.50 0.60
N MET A 56 25.43 -1.12 0.76
CA MET A 56 26.04 -0.78 2.03
C MET A 56 25.89 -1.90 3.08
N ASP A 57 26.29 -3.12 2.72
CA ASP A 57 26.12 -4.31 3.57
C ASP A 57 24.64 -4.48 4.03
N GLN A 58 23.71 -4.38 3.08
CA GLN A 58 22.27 -4.51 3.26
C GLN A 58 21.60 -3.41 4.12
N LYS A 59 22.32 -2.34 4.44
CA LYS A 59 21.72 -1.22 5.20
C LYS A 59 20.79 -0.38 4.36
N LEU A 60 21.08 -0.18 3.09
CA LEU A 60 20.26 0.60 2.17
C LEU A 60 19.54 -0.36 1.20
N ASP A 61 18.23 -0.28 1.12
CA ASP A 61 17.37 -1.09 0.25
C ASP A 61 16.54 -0.14 -0.63
N ILE A 62 16.70 -0.26 -1.94
CA ILE A 62 15.98 0.56 -2.94
C ILE A 62 15.13 -0.37 -3.78
N LYS A 63 13.83 -0.07 -3.89
CA LYS A 63 12.84 -0.77 -4.70
C LYS A 63 12.24 0.21 -5.70
N VAL A 64 12.22 -0.15 -6.98
CA VAL A 64 11.66 0.67 -8.05
C VAL A 64 10.83 -0.18 -9.00
N GLY A 65 9.76 0.38 -9.53
CA GLY A 65 8.89 -0.33 -10.47
C GLY A 65 7.41 -0.03 -10.25
N ARG A 66 6.57 -1.04 -10.44
CA ARG A 66 5.14 -0.97 -10.16
C ARG A 66 4.79 -1.85 -8.98
N PHE A 67 4.21 -1.27 -7.95
CA PHE A 67 3.74 -1.96 -6.74
C PHE A 67 2.78 -1.05 -5.96
N GLY A 68 2.07 -1.61 -4.99
CA GLY A 68 1.12 -0.87 -4.16
C GLY A 68 1.76 -0.27 -2.91
N GLU A 69 1.24 0.86 -2.41
CA GLU A 69 1.72 1.51 -1.17
C GLU A 69 1.62 0.59 0.03
N GLY A 70 0.50 -0.14 0.12
CA GLY A 70 0.21 -1.00 1.27
C GLY A 70 1.13 -2.21 1.43
N GLU A 71 1.98 -2.50 0.44
CA GLU A 71 2.99 -3.55 0.56
C GLU A 71 4.13 -3.15 1.49
N ASP A 72 4.53 -1.89 1.43
CA ASP A 72 5.70 -1.38 2.14
C ASP A 72 5.33 -0.50 3.34
N PHE A 73 4.22 0.28 3.27
CA PHE A 73 3.85 1.27 4.27
C PHE A 73 2.56 0.91 5.01
N ASN A 74 2.51 1.15 6.30
CA ASN A 74 1.39 0.78 7.17
C ASN A 74 0.97 -0.68 6.97
N SER A 75 1.90 -1.53 6.60
CA SER A 75 1.65 -2.96 6.34
C SER A 75 1.64 -3.73 7.64
N PHE A 76 0.64 -4.60 7.83
CA PHE A 76 0.60 -5.60 8.90
C PHE A 76 -0.13 -6.86 8.44
N ASP A 77 0.06 -7.94 9.19
CA ASP A 77 -0.44 -9.25 8.81
C ASP A 77 -1.96 -9.31 8.76
N CYS A 78 -2.48 -10.11 7.83
CA CYS A 78 -3.90 -10.42 7.74
C CYS A 78 -4.20 -11.67 8.57
N ASP A 79 -4.27 -11.52 9.88
CA ASP A 79 -4.61 -12.63 10.79
C ASP A 79 -6.10 -12.99 10.70
N PHE A 80 -6.93 -12.06 10.25
CA PHE A 80 -8.37 -12.23 10.07
C PHE A 80 -8.83 -11.72 8.71
N GLN A 81 -9.78 -12.40 8.09
CA GLN A 81 -10.43 -11.96 6.85
C GLN A 81 -11.43 -10.83 7.09
N ASN A 82 -10.94 -9.73 7.64
CA ASN A 82 -11.73 -8.53 7.87
C ASN A 82 -10.88 -7.31 7.54
N LEU A 83 -11.37 -6.42 6.69
CA LEU A 83 -10.66 -5.22 6.24
C LEU A 83 -10.19 -4.32 7.40
N ALA A 84 -10.89 -4.33 8.53
CA ALA A 84 -10.47 -3.60 9.72
C ALA A 84 -9.23 -4.19 10.40
N LEU A 85 -8.87 -5.44 10.09
CA LEU A 85 -7.80 -6.20 10.75
C LEU A 85 -6.81 -6.81 9.75
N CYS A 86 -6.78 -6.31 8.51
CA CYS A 86 -6.00 -6.89 7.43
C CYS A 86 -5.37 -5.79 6.56
N GLY A 87 -4.10 -5.96 6.25
CA GLY A 87 -3.37 -5.12 5.30
C GLY A 87 -3.14 -3.69 5.77
N SER A 88 -2.90 -2.79 4.83
CA SER A 88 -2.67 -1.37 5.11
C SER A 88 -3.99 -0.64 5.38
N GLN A 89 -4.18 -0.16 6.60
CA GLN A 89 -5.40 0.54 7.02
C GLN A 89 -5.57 1.90 6.35
N VAL A 90 -4.48 2.58 5.99
CA VAL A 90 -4.55 3.86 5.25
C VAL A 90 -5.36 3.69 3.97
N GLY A 91 -5.19 2.59 3.24
CA GLY A 91 -5.98 2.31 2.03
C GLY A 91 -7.48 2.13 2.27
N ASN A 92 -7.91 1.88 3.50
CA ASN A 92 -9.33 1.82 3.86
C ASN A 92 -9.94 3.20 4.15
N TRP A 93 -9.12 4.17 4.53
CA TRP A 93 -9.56 5.53 4.89
C TRP A 93 -9.43 6.52 3.72
N VAL A 94 -8.39 6.34 2.89
CA VAL A 94 -8.07 7.19 1.74
C VAL A 94 -7.92 6.35 0.46
N GLY A 95 -8.74 5.34 0.31
CA GLY A 95 -8.68 4.37 -0.78
C GLY A 95 -8.96 4.93 -2.18
N ASP A 96 -9.31 6.20 -2.31
CA ASP A 96 -9.35 6.94 -3.56
C ASP A 96 -7.94 7.37 -4.04
N GLN A 97 -6.96 7.48 -3.17
CA GLN A 97 -5.59 7.84 -3.50
C GLN A 97 -4.55 6.78 -3.08
N TRP A 98 -4.74 6.11 -1.95
CA TRP A 98 -3.86 5.07 -1.45
C TRP A 98 -4.30 3.69 -1.96
N TYR A 99 -3.48 3.05 -2.78
CA TYR A 99 -3.84 1.80 -3.43
C TYR A 99 -3.18 0.60 -2.78
N ASN A 100 -4.02 -0.25 -2.21
CA ASN A 100 -3.61 -1.56 -1.73
C ASN A 100 -3.67 -2.60 -2.86
N TRP A 101 -2.99 -3.70 -2.64
CA TRP A 101 -3.04 -4.87 -3.51
C TRP A 101 -4.49 -5.20 -3.97
N PRO A 102 -4.75 -5.54 -5.22
CA PRO A 102 -3.81 -5.85 -6.31
C PRO A 102 -3.56 -4.68 -7.27
N VAL A 103 -3.85 -3.46 -6.90
CA VAL A 103 -3.59 -2.28 -7.75
C VAL A 103 -2.17 -1.83 -7.54
N SER A 104 -1.45 -1.61 -8.63
CA SER A 104 -0.09 -1.08 -8.61
C SER A 104 0.02 0.21 -9.41
N GLN A 105 0.98 1.01 -9.07
CA GLN A 105 1.39 2.23 -9.76
C GLN A 105 2.91 2.33 -9.84
N TRP A 106 3.42 3.22 -10.67
CA TRP A 106 4.85 3.50 -10.68
C TRP A 106 5.30 4.08 -9.34
N ALA A 107 6.39 3.52 -8.82
CA ALA A 107 6.85 3.85 -7.50
C ALA A 107 8.36 3.67 -7.33
N ALA A 108 8.89 4.37 -6.35
CA ALA A 108 10.22 4.15 -5.81
C ALA A 108 10.15 4.20 -4.28
N ARG A 109 10.84 3.28 -3.62
CA ARG A 109 10.95 3.23 -2.15
C ARG A 109 12.42 3.08 -1.76
N VAL A 110 12.83 3.85 -0.75
CA VAL A 110 14.12 3.76 -0.10
C VAL A 110 13.91 3.38 1.36
N LYS A 111 14.56 2.33 1.81
CA LYS A 111 14.57 1.88 3.21
C LYS A 111 16.00 1.88 3.71
N TYR A 112 16.21 2.39 4.91
CA TYR A 112 17.51 2.42 5.55
C TYR A 112 17.43 1.78 6.94
N ASN A 113 18.21 0.72 7.14
CA ASN A 113 18.35 0.02 8.40
C ASN A 113 19.34 0.77 9.30
N LEU A 114 18.81 1.48 10.29
CA LEU A 114 19.57 2.24 11.29
C LEU A 114 20.25 1.29 12.29
N ARG A 115 19.55 0.24 12.66
CA ARG A 115 19.98 -0.85 13.55
C ARG A 115 19.30 -2.15 13.09
N PRO A 116 19.71 -3.32 13.58
CA PRO A 116 19.05 -4.59 13.23
C PRO A 116 17.54 -4.64 13.54
N ASP A 117 17.10 -3.84 14.52
CA ASP A 117 15.72 -3.76 15.01
C ASP A 117 15.01 -2.45 14.65
N LEU A 118 15.66 -1.54 13.91
CA LEU A 118 15.12 -0.21 13.61
C LEU A 118 15.43 0.20 12.17
N TYR A 119 14.41 0.55 11.41
CA TYR A 119 14.58 1.14 10.09
C TYR A 119 13.67 2.35 9.86
N ALA A 120 14.06 3.16 8.91
CA ALA A 120 13.22 4.21 8.34
C ALA A 120 13.07 4.00 6.84
N GLN A 121 11.94 4.41 6.30
CA GLN A 121 11.68 4.33 4.88
C GLN A 121 10.87 5.50 4.36
N VAL A 122 11.06 5.81 3.09
CA VAL A 122 10.29 6.80 2.35
C VAL A 122 9.99 6.26 0.96
N GLY A 123 8.82 6.56 0.44
CA GLY A 123 8.41 6.19 -0.90
C GLY A 123 7.86 7.37 -1.68
N VAL A 124 7.81 7.22 -2.99
CA VAL A 124 7.09 8.08 -3.91
C VAL A 124 6.29 7.18 -4.83
N TYR A 125 4.99 7.37 -4.88
CA TYR A 125 4.05 6.57 -5.65
C TYR A 125 3.27 7.49 -6.58
N GLU A 126 3.19 7.14 -7.85
CA GLU A 126 2.31 7.81 -8.79
C GLU A 126 0.86 7.74 -8.29
N TYR A 127 0.16 8.86 -8.28
CA TYR A 127 -1.28 8.85 -8.13
C TYR A 127 -1.95 8.95 -9.51
N ASN A 128 -2.50 7.85 -9.96
CA ASN A 128 -3.22 7.74 -11.22
C ASN A 128 -4.53 6.96 -11.02
N PRO A 129 -5.68 7.66 -10.96
CA PRO A 129 -6.98 7.02 -10.69
C PRO A 129 -7.40 6.05 -11.80
N GLU A 130 -6.88 6.19 -13.02
CA GLU A 130 -7.15 5.22 -14.09
C GLU A 130 -6.65 3.81 -13.75
N ASN A 131 -5.64 3.68 -12.89
CA ASN A 131 -5.17 2.36 -12.44
C ASN A 131 -6.23 1.56 -11.67
N LEU A 132 -7.31 2.19 -11.19
CA LEU A 132 -8.44 1.50 -10.58
C LEU A 132 -9.42 0.92 -11.61
N GLU A 133 -9.43 1.42 -12.82
CA GLU A 133 -10.38 1.01 -13.85
C GLU A 133 -10.18 -0.45 -14.26
N ARG A 134 -11.30 -1.12 -14.56
CA ARG A 134 -11.30 -2.52 -14.98
C ARG A 134 -10.44 -2.77 -16.22
N GLY A 135 -10.52 -1.87 -17.21
CA GLY A 135 -9.78 -1.98 -18.48
C GLY A 135 -8.30 -1.62 -18.40
N LYS A 136 -7.84 -1.09 -17.27
CA LYS A 136 -6.49 -0.56 -17.08
C LYS A 136 -5.57 -1.45 -16.24
N GLY A 137 -5.93 -2.71 -16.02
CA GLY A 137 -5.15 -3.64 -15.19
C GLY A 137 -3.71 -3.88 -15.67
N TRP A 138 -3.41 -3.62 -16.93
CA TRP A 138 -2.08 -3.74 -17.56
C TRP A 138 -1.49 -2.39 -17.99
N ASN A 139 -2.07 -1.28 -17.53
CA ASN A 139 -1.64 0.05 -17.92
C ASN A 139 -0.22 0.34 -17.41
N LEU A 140 0.72 0.58 -18.32
CA LEU A 140 2.08 1.02 -18.02
C LEU A 140 2.31 2.49 -18.37
N SER A 141 1.29 3.17 -18.94
CA SER A 141 1.35 4.59 -19.21
C SER A 141 1.21 5.39 -17.92
N THR A 142 1.80 6.55 -17.89
CA THR A 142 1.60 7.60 -16.88
C THR A 142 0.51 8.58 -17.27
N ASP A 143 -0.16 8.37 -18.42
CA ASP A 143 -1.32 9.17 -18.80
C ASP A 143 -2.39 9.06 -17.72
N GLY A 144 -3.06 10.17 -17.40
CA GLY A 144 -4.02 10.23 -16.31
C GLY A 144 -3.41 10.43 -14.92
N SER A 145 -2.09 10.50 -14.80
CA SER A 145 -1.41 10.82 -13.54
C SER A 145 -1.80 12.21 -13.04
N GLN A 146 -2.20 12.29 -11.77
CA GLN A 146 -2.66 13.54 -11.14
C GLN A 146 -1.73 14.03 -10.03
N GLY A 147 -0.64 13.32 -9.78
CA GLY A 147 0.31 13.67 -8.75
C GLY A 147 1.04 12.46 -8.17
N ALA A 148 1.51 12.61 -6.95
CA ALA A 148 2.22 11.57 -6.23
C ALA A 148 1.83 11.51 -4.75
N ILE A 149 1.88 10.31 -4.18
CA ILE A 149 1.77 10.08 -2.74
C ILE A 149 3.16 9.80 -2.21
N ILE A 150 3.51 10.46 -1.12
CA ILE A 150 4.84 10.40 -0.50
C ILE A 150 4.68 9.94 0.96
N PRO A 151 4.68 8.64 1.23
CA PRO A 151 4.70 8.10 2.59
C PRO A 151 6.12 8.07 3.15
N ALA A 152 6.22 8.28 4.47
CA ALA A 152 7.42 8.05 5.26
C ALA A 152 7.05 7.30 6.54
N GLU A 153 7.89 6.37 6.96
CA GLU A 153 7.62 5.51 8.12
C GLU A 153 8.91 5.15 8.85
N VAL A 154 8.82 5.09 10.17
CA VAL A 154 9.84 4.51 11.05
C VAL A 154 9.26 3.28 11.70
N VAL A 155 10.01 2.18 11.70
CA VAL A 155 9.59 0.89 12.26
C VAL A 155 10.65 0.40 13.24
N TRP A 156 10.21 0.12 14.46
CA TRP A 156 11.02 -0.45 15.51
C TRP A 156 10.49 -1.83 15.91
N GLN A 157 11.36 -2.83 15.84
CA GLN A 157 11.02 -4.24 16.07
C GLN A 157 11.83 -4.81 17.25
N PRO A 158 11.58 -4.34 18.49
CA PRO A 158 12.31 -4.80 19.64
C PRO A 158 11.87 -6.19 20.10
N ALA A 159 12.75 -6.85 20.87
CA ALA A 159 12.36 -7.93 21.73
C ALA A 159 11.94 -7.39 23.11
N VAL A 160 10.66 -7.49 23.47
CA VAL A 160 10.08 -6.83 24.64
C VAL A 160 9.74 -7.80 25.76
N GLY A 161 9.78 -7.31 27.01
CA GLY A 161 9.43 -8.05 28.20
C GLY A 161 10.44 -9.09 28.65
N ILE A 162 10.12 -9.79 29.72
CA ILE A 162 10.97 -10.81 30.38
C ILE A 162 11.20 -11.99 29.42
N ASN A 163 10.21 -12.35 28.62
CA ASN A 163 10.26 -13.47 27.68
C ASN A 163 10.83 -13.07 26.30
N LYS A 164 11.29 -11.83 26.12
CA LYS A 164 11.82 -11.31 24.84
C LYS A 164 10.86 -11.57 23.66
N LEU A 165 9.58 -11.34 23.86
CA LEU A 165 8.59 -11.49 22.81
C LEU A 165 8.84 -10.46 21.69
N PRO A 166 8.66 -10.84 20.42
CA PRO A 166 8.80 -9.88 19.31
C PRO A 166 7.70 -8.83 19.41
N GLY A 167 8.09 -7.57 19.35
CA GLY A 167 7.18 -6.44 19.24
C GLY A 167 7.42 -5.71 17.93
N GLU A 168 6.42 -4.97 17.46
CA GLU A 168 6.56 -4.08 16.31
C GLU A 168 5.82 -2.77 16.56
N TYR A 169 6.53 -1.67 16.45
CA TYR A 169 6.00 -0.31 16.60
C TYR A 169 6.29 0.48 15.34
N ARG A 170 5.25 1.07 14.74
CA ARG A 170 5.34 1.86 13.53
C ARG A 170 4.79 3.25 13.77
N ALA A 171 5.46 4.26 13.22
CA ALA A 171 4.93 5.60 13.11
C ALA A 171 5.20 6.10 11.70
N GLY A 172 4.19 6.61 11.04
CA GLY A 172 4.31 7.09 9.69
C GLY A 172 3.41 8.26 9.38
N TYR A 173 3.70 8.87 8.25
CA TYR A 173 2.98 10.01 7.71
C TYR A 173 2.99 9.95 6.19
N TYR A 174 1.96 10.45 5.54
CA TYR A 174 1.92 10.62 4.10
C TYR A 174 1.46 12.02 3.69
N TYR A 175 1.93 12.45 2.56
CA TYR A 175 1.47 13.63 1.84
C TYR A 175 1.13 13.25 0.41
N SER A 176 0.03 13.78 -0.13
CA SER A 176 -0.35 13.66 -1.54
C SER A 176 -0.22 15.02 -2.22
N SER A 177 0.48 15.06 -3.35
CA SER A 177 0.56 16.27 -4.19
C SER A 177 -0.65 16.42 -5.11
N ALA A 178 -1.52 15.42 -5.19
CA ALA A 178 -2.74 15.49 -5.98
C ALA A 178 -3.76 16.41 -5.32
N ASP A 179 -4.48 17.14 -6.13
CA ASP A 179 -5.59 17.98 -5.69
C ASP A 179 -6.71 17.12 -5.09
N ALA A 180 -7.28 17.60 -4.01
CA ALA A 180 -8.46 17.02 -3.38
C ALA A 180 -9.44 18.14 -3.02
N THR A 181 -10.73 17.87 -3.11
CA THR A 181 -11.74 18.82 -2.68
C THR A 181 -11.67 19.00 -1.16
N ASP A 182 -11.62 20.25 -0.71
CA ASP A 182 -11.68 20.55 0.71
C ASP A 182 -13.07 20.21 1.26
N ILE A 183 -13.11 19.44 2.37
CA ILE A 183 -14.37 18.99 2.97
C ILE A 183 -15.14 20.18 3.60
N GLN A 184 -14.45 21.16 4.12
CA GLN A 184 -15.08 22.33 4.76
C GLN A 184 -15.48 23.41 3.72
N ASN A 185 -14.70 23.53 2.65
CA ASN A 185 -14.92 24.48 1.57
C ASN A 185 -14.86 23.78 0.20
N PRO A 186 -15.97 23.19 -0.29
CA PRO A 186 -15.98 22.41 -1.53
C PRO A 186 -15.57 23.17 -2.80
N GLN A 187 -15.44 24.51 -2.72
CA GLN A 187 -14.95 25.36 -3.81
C GLN A 187 -13.41 25.55 -3.79
N GLN A 188 -12.74 25.00 -2.77
CA GLN A 188 -11.29 25.06 -2.65
C GLN A 188 -10.67 23.68 -2.83
N THR A 189 -9.50 23.65 -3.41
CA THR A 189 -8.66 22.46 -3.48
C THR A 189 -7.65 22.49 -2.35
N SER A 190 -7.37 21.32 -1.81
CA SER A 190 -6.32 21.10 -0.82
C SER A 190 -5.57 19.80 -1.15
N HIS A 191 -4.57 19.45 -0.35
CA HIS A 191 -3.83 18.20 -0.49
C HIS A 191 -4.13 17.26 0.66
N LYS A 192 -4.29 15.98 0.37
CA LYS A 192 -4.49 14.98 1.41
C LYS A 192 -3.19 14.69 2.14
N GLN A 193 -3.28 14.58 3.44
CA GLN A 193 -2.18 14.20 4.31
C GLN A 193 -2.72 13.49 5.55
N GLY A 194 -1.90 12.67 6.16
CA GLY A 194 -2.29 11.96 7.37
C GLY A 194 -1.15 11.16 7.97
N GLY A 195 -1.39 10.57 9.13
CA GLY A 195 -0.40 9.77 9.82
C GLY A 195 -1.02 8.56 10.49
N TRP A 196 -0.16 7.63 10.89
CA TRP A 196 -0.54 6.41 11.59
C TRP A 196 0.47 6.05 12.67
N VAL A 197 -0.03 5.35 13.67
CA VAL A 197 0.78 4.66 14.68
C VAL A 197 0.23 3.24 14.80
N VAL A 198 1.12 2.25 14.79
CA VAL A 198 0.77 0.84 14.95
C VAL A 198 1.62 0.26 16.07
N ALA A 199 1.02 -0.54 16.94
CA ALA A 199 1.70 -1.33 17.96
C ALA A 199 1.20 -2.78 17.89
N LYS A 200 2.14 -3.72 17.79
CA LYS A 200 1.89 -5.17 17.72
C LYS A 200 2.78 -5.92 18.69
#